data_01d2f125854994a7fae71975f706390a
#
_entry.id   01d2f125854994a7fae71975f706390a
#
_cell.length_a   1.000
_cell.length_b   1.000
_cell.length_c   1.000
_cell.angle_alpha   90.00
_cell.angle_beta   90.00
_cell.angle_gamma   90.00
#
_symmetry.space_group_name_H-M   'P 1'
#
loop_
_entity.id
_entity.type
_entity.pdbx_description
1 polymer ?
#
loop_
_entity_poly.entity_id
_entity_poly.type
_entity_poly.pdbx_seq_one_letter_code
_entity_poly.pdbx_strand_id
1 'polypeptide(L)'
;MQQKPPNRKHSVSKTSNNWKKEHFDDQYVKQSWQDGYRSRASYKLIELDEKDKLLRPGMTVIDLGAAPGGWSQIAAERVGPEGVVIASDILEMDALAGVDFIQGDFTEEAVLEAILKRLDNRRVDLVMSDMAPNMSGMAAIDQPQAMYLVELALELARETLSPGGRFLAKVFQGEGFDAYLKELRGSFSKVVTRKPDASRARSREVYFLAEGFRG
;
A
#
# COMPACT_ATOMS: atom_id res chain seq x y z
N MET A 1 -46.91 -29.97 -18.81
CA MET A 1 -45.85 -29.30 -19.56
C MET A 1 -45.22 -28.26 -18.67
N GLN A 2 -44.06 -28.56 -18.08
CA GLN A 2 -43.32 -27.63 -17.24
C GLN A 2 -42.26 -26.97 -18.11
N GLN A 3 -42.31 -25.63 -18.22
CA GLN A 3 -41.32 -24.85 -18.93
C GLN A 3 -40.04 -24.69 -18.07
N LYS A 4 -38.90 -25.12 -18.63
CA LYS A 4 -37.55 -24.86 -18.05
C LYS A 4 -37.25 -23.36 -18.07
N PRO A 5 -36.67 -22.79 -16.99
CA PRO A 5 -36.23 -21.39 -16.99
C PRO A 5 -35.02 -21.18 -17.91
N PRO A 6 -34.86 -19.99 -18.51
CA PRO A 6 -33.80 -19.73 -19.46
C PRO A 6 -32.44 -19.64 -18.74
N ASN A 7 -31.47 -20.36 -19.28
CA ASN A 7 -30.08 -20.41 -18.83
C ASN A 7 -29.41 -19.04 -19.12
N ARG A 8 -29.31 -18.17 -18.11
CA ARG A 8 -28.54 -16.90 -18.19
C ARG A 8 -27.04 -17.21 -18.21
N LYS A 9 -26.45 -17.27 -19.38
CA LYS A 9 -24.99 -17.21 -19.55
C LYS A 9 -24.54 -15.83 -19.09
N HIS A 10 -23.86 -15.75 -17.95
CA HIS A 10 -23.14 -14.53 -17.56
C HIS A 10 -22.03 -14.28 -18.60
N SER A 11 -22.22 -13.29 -19.45
CA SER A 11 -21.17 -12.82 -20.35
C SER A 11 -20.12 -12.09 -19.53
N VAL A 12 -18.98 -12.72 -19.29
CA VAL A 12 -17.79 -12.05 -18.70
C VAL A 12 -17.36 -10.96 -19.69
N SER A 13 -17.28 -9.71 -19.22
CA SER A 13 -16.96 -8.58 -20.10
C SER A 13 -15.57 -8.75 -20.73
N LYS A 14 -15.39 -8.27 -21.98
CA LYS A 14 -14.08 -8.30 -22.69
C LYS A 14 -12.96 -7.64 -21.85
N THR A 15 -13.29 -6.65 -21.06
CA THR A 15 -12.38 -5.92 -20.17
C THR A 15 -11.84 -6.83 -19.06
N SER A 16 -12.69 -7.66 -18.44
CA SER A 16 -12.30 -8.64 -17.40
C SER A 16 -11.36 -9.71 -17.93
N ASN A 17 -11.58 -10.19 -19.17
CA ASN A 17 -10.72 -11.19 -19.79
C ASN A 17 -9.35 -10.62 -20.19
N ASN A 18 -9.29 -9.37 -20.69
CA ASN A 18 -8.02 -8.70 -20.99
C ASN A 18 -7.20 -8.46 -19.72
N TRP A 19 -7.84 -8.04 -18.62
CA TRP A 19 -7.18 -7.86 -17.34
C TRP A 19 -6.57 -9.16 -16.80
N LYS A 20 -7.34 -10.26 -16.84
CA LYS A 20 -6.85 -11.59 -16.43
C LYS A 20 -5.64 -12.03 -17.26
N LYS A 21 -5.72 -11.90 -18.59
CA LYS A 21 -4.60 -12.25 -19.49
C LYS A 21 -3.37 -11.43 -19.17
N GLU A 22 -3.51 -10.12 -19.04
CA GLU A 22 -2.40 -9.22 -18.72
C GLU A 22 -1.80 -9.54 -17.33
N HIS A 23 -2.63 -9.91 -16.35
CA HIS A 23 -2.17 -10.30 -15.02
C HIS A 23 -1.34 -11.59 -15.08
N PHE A 24 -1.81 -12.62 -15.79
CA PHE A 24 -1.07 -13.90 -15.90
C PHE A 24 0.16 -13.82 -16.81
N ASP A 25 0.20 -12.89 -17.75
CA ASP A 25 1.37 -12.66 -18.63
C ASP A 25 2.42 -11.76 -17.98
N ASP A 26 2.09 -11.07 -16.88
CA ASP A 26 2.99 -10.18 -16.16
C ASP A 26 4.16 -10.96 -15.55
N GLN A 27 5.38 -10.60 -15.96
CA GLN A 27 6.61 -11.28 -15.51
C GLN A 27 6.77 -11.24 -13.99
N TYR A 28 6.41 -10.14 -13.33
CA TYR A 28 6.52 -10.01 -11.87
C TYR A 28 5.50 -10.89 -11.12
N VAL A 29 4.34 -11.19 -11.73
CA VAL A 29 3.38 -12.15 -11.15
C VAL A 29 3.99 -13.55 -11.17
N LYS A 30 4.55 -13.98 -12.32
CA LYS A 30 5.18 -15.30 -12.43
C LYS A 30 6.38 -15.43 -11.50
N GLN A 31 7.18 -14.39 -11.45
CA GLN A 31 8.35 -14.35 -10.59
C GLN A 31 7.98 -14.38 -9.11
N SER A 32 6.91 -13.65 -8.69
CA SER A 32 6.48 -13.66 -7.29
C SER A 32 6.09 -15.06 -6.81
N TRP A 33 5.48 -15.89 -7.67
CA TRP A 33 5.18 -17.28 -7.34
C TRP A 33 6.44 -18.13 -7.19
N GLN A 34 7.46 -17.90 -8.03
CA GLN A 34 8.72 -18.64 -7.98
C GLN A 34 9.53 -18.27 -6.73
N ASP A 35 9.53 -16.99 -6.38
CA ASP A 35 10.30 -16.44 -5.26
C ASP A 35 9.55 -16.57 -3.91
N GLY A 36 8.29 -17.09 -3.91
CA GLY A 36 7.48 -17.27 -2.71
C GLY A 36 6.88 -15.97 -2.15
N TYR A 37 6.80 -14.92 -2.96
CA TYR A 37 6.15 -13.66 -2.56
C TYR A 37 4.64 -13.71 -2.80
N ARG A 38 3.89 -13.11 -1.87
CA ARG A 38 2.42 -13.07 -1.91
C ARG A 38 1.85 -12.27 -3.08
N SER A 39 2.61 -11.31 -3.59
CA SER A 39 2.17 -10.51 -4.74
C SER A 39 3.35 -9.90 -5.50
N ARG A 40 3.09 -9.50 -6.74
CA ARG A 40 4.04 -8.72 -7.54
C ARG A 40 4.42 -7.36 -6.92
N ALA A 41 3.58 -6.84 -6.01
CA ALA A 41 3.84 -5.58 -5.34
C ALA A 41 5.09 -5.65 -4.44
N SER A 42 5.50 -6.86 -4.02
CA SER A 42 6.74 -7.10 -3.27
C SER A 42 7.96 -6.50 -3.96
N TYR A 43 8.05 -6.64 -5.29
CA TYR A 43 9.20 -6.11 -6.05
C TYR A 43 9.27 -4.59 -6.03
N LYS A 44 8.13 -3.89 -5.96
CA LYS A 44 8.12 -2.44 -5.81
C LYS A 44 8.81 -2.01 -4.51
N LEU A 45 8.47 -2.67 -3.40
CA LEU A 45 9.10 -2.38 -2.11
C LEU A 45 10.56 -2.80 -2.08
N ILE A 46 10.92 -3.96 -2.66
CA ILE A 46 12.31 -4.40 -2.77
C ILE A 46 13.16 -3.36 -3.50
N GLU A 47 12.73 -2.90 -4.68
CA GLU A 47 13.44 -1.88 -5.45
C GLU A 47 13.59 -0.55 -4.69
N LEU A 48 12.52 -0.12 -4.00
CA LEU A 48 12.52 1.08 -3.18
C LEU A 48 13.49 0.92 -1.98
N ASP A 49 13.44 -0.23 -1.30
CA ASP A 49 14.31 -0.52 -0.16
C ASP A 49 15.78 -0.64 -0.57
N GLU A 50 16.08 -1.30 -1.67
CA GLU A 50 17.46 -1.41 -2.20
C GLU A 50 18.06 -0.04 -2.50
N LYS A 51 17.28 0.85 -3.07
CA LYS A 51 17.68 2.19 -3.45
C LYS A 51 17.83 3.15 -2.28
N ASP A 52 16.84 3.15 -1.40
CA ASP A 52 16.70 4.20 -0.37
C ASP A 52 16.95 3.68 1.06
N LYS A 53 17.23 2.37 1.23
CA LYS A 53 17.51 1.71 2.52
C LYS A 53 16.43 2.01 3.55
N LEU A 54 15.18 1.68 3.18
CA LEU A 54 13.98 2.02 3.94
C LEU A 54 13.86 1.21 5.23
N LEU A 55 14.13 -0.08 5.12
CA LEU A 55 13.91 -1.07 6.18
C LEU A 55 15.23 -1.45 6.85
N ARG A 56 15.21 -1.59 8.17
CA ARG A 56 16.35 -2.01 8.98
C ARG A 56 15.89 -2.90 10.14
N PRO A 57 16.75 -3.79 10.65
CA PRO A 57 16.44 -4.60 11.81
C PRO A 57 15.95 -3.77 13.01
N GLY A 58 14.95 -4.25 13.71
CA GLY A 58 14.40 -3.64 14.91
C GLY A 58 13.40 -2.50 14.69
N MET A 59 13.12 -2.11 13.43
CA MET A 59 12.17 -1.03 13.14
C MET A 59 10.73 -1.41 13.50
N THR A 60 9.95 -0.39 13.86
CA THR A 60 8.48 -0.44 13.93
C THR A 60 7.92 0.15 12.63
N VAL A 61 7.15 -0.66 11.90
CA VAL A 61 6.61 -0.34 10.56
C VAL A 61 5.09 -0.48 10.55
N ILE A 62 4.41 0.47 9.91
CA ILE A 62 2.98 0.35 9.56
C ILE A 62 2.87 0.16 8.05
N ASP A 63 2.05 -0.82 7.62
CA ASP A 63 1.72 -1.13 6.22
C ASP A 63 0.23 -0.96 5.97
N LEU A 64 -0.15 0.07 5.23
CA LEU A 64 -1.54 0.41 4.89
C LEU A 64 -1.87 -0.03 3.47
N GLY A 65 -2.97 -0.77 3.32
CA GLY A 65 -3.32 -1.44 2.07
C GLY A 65 -2.48 -2.71 1.86
N ALA A 66 -2.33 -3.49 2.94
CA ALA A 66 -1.37 -4.57 3.02
C ALA A 66 -1.74 -5.80 2.19
N ALA A 67 -3.03 -6.12 2.02
CA ALA A 67 -3.46 -7.35 1.37
C ALA A 67 -2.98 -7.47 -0.09
N PRO A 68 -2.50 -8.64 -0.50
CA PRO A 68 -2.44 -9.94 0.17
C PRO A 68 -1.20 -10.16 1.07
N GLY A 69 -0.42 -9.12 1.40
CA GLY A 69 0.71 -9.18 2.33
C GLY A 69 2.09 -9.10 1.67
N GLY A 70 2.18 -8.65 0.41
CA GLY A 70 3.46 -8.59 -0.30
C GLY A 70 4.47 -7.63 0.34
N TRP A 71 4.03 -6.45 0.76
CA TRP A 71 4.89 -5.48 1.45
C TRP A 71 5.15 -5.87 2.90
N SER A 72 4.12 -6.34 3.60
CA SER A 72 4.25 -6.84 4.97
C SER A 72 5.24 -7.98 5.08
N GLN A 73 5.29 -8.90 4.10
CA GLN A 73 6.25 -10.00 4.04
C GLN A 73 7.68 -9.47 3.99
N ILE A 74 7.97 -8.55 3.07
CA ILE A 74 9.30 -7.94 2.94
C ILE A 74 9.66 -7.15 4.20
N ALA A 75 8.72 -6.40 4.76
CA ALA A 75 8.95 -5.64 5.99
C ALA A 75 9.32 -6.57 7.15
N ALA A 76 8.54 -7.64 7.40
CA ALA A 76 8.80 -8.59 8.47
C ALA A 76 10.17 -9.27 8.34
N GLU A 77 10.56 -9.67 7.10
CA GLU A 77 11.88 -10.24 6.83
C GLU A 77 13.02 -9.25 7.15
N ARG A 78 12.86 -7.98 6.79
CA ARG A 78 13.91 -6.96 6.95
C ARG A 78 14.04 -6.44 8.37
N VAL A 79 12.92 -6.25 9.07
CA VAL A 79 12.95 -5.77 10.46
C VAL A 79 13.34 -6.87 11.45
N GLY A 80 13.12 -8.13 11.08
CA GLY A 80 13.52 -9.29 11.88
C GLY A 80 12.74 -9.42 13.19
N PRO A 81 13.14 -10.34 14.09
CA PRO A 81 12.38 -10.72 15.28
C PRO A 81 12.26 -9.60 16.33
N GLU A 82 13.16 -8.64 16.33
CA GLU A 82 13.11 -7.47 17.23
C GLU A 82 12.27 -6.33 16.69
N GLY A 83 11.86 -6.40 15.41
CA GLY A 83 11.02 -5.41 14.75
C GLY A 83 9.53 -5.68 14.98
N VAL A 84 8.73 -4.69 14.63
CA VAL A 84 7.27 -4.77 14.68
C VAL A 84 6.68 -4.34 13.35
N VAL A 85 5.79 -5.15 12.78
CA VAL A 85 5.02 -4.80 11.59
C VAL A 85 3.54 -4.86 11.92
N ILE A 86 2.86 -3.71 11.82
CA ILE A 86 1.41 -3.61 11.94
C ILE A 86 0.87 -3.35 10.53
N ALA A 87 0.01 -4.24 10.07
CA ALA A 87 -0.56 -4.17 8.73
C ALA A 87 -2.08 -3.97 8.80
N SER A 88 -2.64 -3.19 7.88
CA SER A 88 -4.09 -3.00 7.79
C SER A 88 -4.58 -3.02 6.35
N ASP A 89 -5.73 -3.67 6.13
CA ASP A 89 -6.44 -3.68 4.85
C ASP A 89 -7.93 -3.93 5.05
N ILE A 90 -8.75 -3.46 4.14
CA ILE A 90 -10.18 -3.76 4.08
C ILE A 90 -10.42 -5.23 3.68
N LEU A 91 -9.52 -5.79 2.89
CA LEU A 91 -9.57 -7.18 2.45
C LEU A 91 -8.96 -8.10 3.51
N GLU A 92 -9.46 -9.33 3.55
CA GLU A 92 -8.87 -10.38 4.37
C GLU A 92 -7.46 -10.74 3.89
N MET A 93 -6.57 -11.05 4.82
CA MET A 93 -5.21 -11.46 4.55
C MET A 93 -4.87 -12.70 5.39
N ASP A 94 -4.32 -13.74 4.75
CA ASP A 94 -3.81 -14.90 5.46
C ASP A 94 -2.72 -14.49 6.47
N ALA A 95 -2.70 -15.16 7.62
CA ALA A 95 -1.71 -14.89 8.66
C ALA A 95 -0.27 -14.94 8.13
N LEU A 96 0.54 -14.01 8.58
CA LEU A 96 1.94 -13.87 8.21
C LEU A 96 2.81 -13.73 9.46
N ALA A 97 3.83 -14.58 9.57
CA ALA A 97 4.73 -14.55 10.72
C ALA A 97 5.40 -13.18 10.87
N GLY A 98 5.40 -12.64 12.09
CA GLY A 98 5.98 -11.33 12.38
C GLY A 98 5.13 -10.13 11.97
N VAL A 99 3.88 -10.35 11.55
CA VAL A 99 2.94 -9.29 11.16
C VAL A 99 1.69 -9.35 12.02
N ASP A 100 1.34 -8.24 12.63
CA ASP A 100 0.08 -8.04 13.33
C ASP A 100 -0.92 -7.37 12.39
N PHE A 101 -1.90 -8.14 11.91
CA PHE A 101 -2.85 -7.70 10.90
C PHE A 101 -4.18 -7.24 11.51
N ILE A 102 -4.67 -6.11 11.05
CA ILE A 102 -5.95 -5.51 11.40
C ILE A 102 -6.79 -5.42 10.12
N GLN A 103 -7.87 -6.20 10.07
CA GLN A 103 -8.83 -6.08 8.97
C GLN A 103 -9.83 -4.97 9.25
N GLY A 104 -10.01 -4.06 8.30
CA GLY A 104 -11.01 -3.00 8.36
C GLY A 104 -10.76 -1.89 7.35
N ASP A 105 -11.76 -1.03 7.21
CA ASP A 105 -11.66 0.16 6.37
C ASP A 105 -10.86 1.24 7.12
N PHE A 106 -9.69 1.60 6.58
CA PHE A 106 -8.80 2.61 7.17
C PHE A 106 -9.44 4.01 7.27
N THR A 107 -10.54 4.24 6.56
CA THR A 107 -11.32 5.48 6.68
C THR A 107 -12.19 5.53 7.93
N GLU A 108 -12.32 4.42 8.66
CA GLU A 108 -13.10 4.31 9.89
C GLU A 108 -12.22 4.55 11.13
N GLU A 109 -12.69 5.38 12.06
CA GLU A 109 -12.01 5.72 13.32
C GLU A 109 -11.63 4.46 14.14
N ALA A 110 -12.48 3.44 14.14
CA ALA A 110 -12.24 2.19 14.85
C ALA A 110 -10.97 1.44 14.38
N VAL A 111 -10.62 1.56 13.10
CA VAL A 111 -9.41 0.94 12.54
C VAL A 111 -8.18 1.74 12.97
N LEU A 112 -8.25 3.07 12.94
CA LEU A 112 -7.20 3.94 13.46
C LEU A 112 -6.93 3.65 14.95
N GLU A 113 -7.98 3.62 15.78
CA GLU A 113 -7.85 3.27 17.20
C GLU A 113 -7.23 1.88 17.41
N ALA A 114 -7.61 0.90 16.59
CA ALA A 114 -7.03 -0.45 16.65
C ALA A 114 -5.53 -0.43 16.34
N ILE A 115 -5.07 0.35 15.35
CA ILE A 115 -3.66 0.52 15.01
C ILE A 115 -2.92 1.17 16.19
N LEU A 116 -3.44 2.28 16.71
CA LEU A 116 -2.83 3.01 17.83
C LEU A 116 -2.73 2.12 19.09
N LYS A 117 -3.75 1.33 19.37
CA LYS A 117 -3.75 0.35 20.47
C LYS A 117 -2.66 -0.73 20.28
N ARG A 118 -2.43 -1.21 19.05
CA ARG A 118 -1.40 -2.23 18.77
C ARG A 118 0.01 -1.65 18.86
N LEU A 119 0.18 -0.37 18.58
CA LEU A 119 1.43 0.34 18.79
C LEU A 119 1.83 0.41 20.27
N ASP A 120 0.88 0.43 21.19
CA ASP A 120 1.13 0.47 22.64
C ASP A 120 2.17 1.55 23.00
N ASN A 121 1.92 2.78 22.57
CA ASN A 121 2.80 3.94 22.71
C ASN A 121 4.19 3.84 22.04
N ARG A 122 4.45 2.83 21.24
CA ARG A 122 5.67 2.75 20.42
C ARG A 122 5.62 3.80 19.34
N ARG A 123 6.76 4.43 19.11
CA ARG A 123 6.92 5.31 17.96
C ARG A 123 7.24 4.49 16.71
N VAL A 124 6.78 4.98 15.57
CA VAL A 124 6.92 4.32 14.28
C VAL A 124 8.14 4.90 13.54
N ASP A 125 8.92 4.04 12.91
CA ASP A 125 10.08 4.44 12.11
C ASP A 125 9.70 4.66 10.64
N LEU A 126 8.74 3.86 10.14
CA LEU A 126 8.26 3.93 8.76
C LEU A 126 6.76 3.65 8.70
N VAL A 127 6.02 4.57 8.10
CA VAL A 127 4.66 4.31 7.61
C VAL A 127 4.75 4.15 6.10
N MET A 128 4.23 3.05 5.58
CA MET A 128 4.15 2.80 4.14
C MET A 128 2.70 2.52 3.72
N SER A 129 2.33 2.95 2.52
CA SER A 129 0.98 2.82 1.97
C SER A 129 1.01 2.51 0.49
N ASP A 130 0.47 1.35 0.11
CA ASP A 130 0.17 0.98 -1.29
C ASP A 130 -1.34 0.99 -1.56
N MET A 131 -2.12 1.71 -0.74
CA MET A 131 -3.57 1.82 -0.88
C MET A 131 -3.97 2.39 -2.24
N ALA A 132 -5.07 1.90 -2.76
CA ALA A 132 -5.77 2.47 -3.91
C ALA A 132 -7.28 2.35 -3.71
N PRO A 133 -8.07 3.31 -4.18
CA PRO A 133 -9.52 3.15 -4.16
C PRO A 133 -9.96 2.03 -5.12
N ASN A 134 -11.20 1.58 -4.97
CA ASN A 134 -11.83 0.74 -5.97
C ASN A 134 -11.99 1.54 -7.27
N MET A 135 -11.08 1.31 -8.23
CA MET A 135 -11.00 2.08 -9.47
C MET A 135 -12.25 1.86 -10.32
N SER A 136 -13.04 2.92 -10.50
CA SER A 136 -14.23 2.93 -11.36
C SER A 136 -13.85 3.06 -12.85
N GLY A 137 -12.64 3.52 -13.14
CA GLY A 137 -12.16 3.91 -14.47
C GLY A 137 -12.52 5.35 -14.84
N MET A 138 -13.19 6.09 -13.97
CA MET A 138 -13.57 7.49 -14.15
C MET A 138 -12.63 8.37 -13.32
N ALA A 139 -11.72 9.08 -13.99
CA ALA A 139 -10.70 9.89 -13.32
C ALA A 139 -11.29 10.93 -12.34
N ALA A 140 -12.45 11.49 -12.66
CA ALA A 140 -13.14 12.45 -11.79
C ALA A 140 -13.65 11.86 -10.47
N ILE A 141 -13.78 10.54 -10.38
CA ILE A 141 -14.17 9.82 -9.16
C ILE A 141 -12.93 9.23 -8.49
N ASP A 142 -12.10 8.55 -9.26
CA ASP A 142 -10.97 7.80 -8.76
C ASP A 142 -9.87 8.69 -8.15
N GLN A 143 -9.63 9.87 -8.74
CA GLN A 143 -8.57 10.78 -8.28
C GLN A 143 -8.87 11.38 -6.91
N PRO A 144 -10.04 11.97 -6.62
CA PRO A 144 -10.36 12.47 -5.28
C PRO A 144 -10.32 11.37 -4.21
N GLN A 145 -10.81 10.16 -4.50
CA GLN A 145 -10.77 9.04 -3.58
C GLN A 145 -9.32 8.61 -3.28
N ALA A 146 -8.47 8.56 -4.30
CA ALA A 146 -7.06 8.24 -4.11
C ALA A 146 -6.34 9.30 -3.27
N MET A 147 -6.63 10.59 -3.50
CA MET A 147 -6.07 11.67 -2.69
C MET A 147 -6.52 11.60 -1.24
N TYR A 148 -7.79 11.34 -0.98
CA TYR A 148 -8.32 11.17 0.38
C TYR A 148 -7.58 10.08 1.16
N LEU A 149 -7.32 8.90 0.53
CA LEU A 149 -6.60 7.81 1.18
C LEU A 149 -5.16 8.18 1.54
N VAL A 150 -4.45 8.90 0.68
CA VAL A 150 -3.06 9.29 0.99
C VAL A 150 -2.98 10.43 2.01
N GLU A 151 -3.99 11.30 2.06
CA GLU A 151 -4.12 12.33 3.09
C GLU A 151 -4.34 11.70 4.47
N LEU A 152 -5.25 10.73 4.59
CA LEU A 152 -5.45 9.97 5.83
C LEU A 152 -4.16 9.21 6.26
N ALA A 153 -3.44 8.62 5.30
CA ALA A 153 -2.17 7.96 5.60
C ALA A 153 -1.12 8.94 6.14
N LEU A 154 -1.10 10.17 5.64
CA LEU A 154 -0.22 11.22 6.14
C LEU A 154 -0.60 11.68 7.56
N GLU A 155 -1.90 11.78 7.85
CA GLU A 155 -2.41 12.10 9.20
C GLU A 155 -1.93 11.05 10.21
N LEU A 156 -2.11 9.75 9.92
CA LEU A 156 -1.59 8.69 10.77
C LEU A 156 -0.06 8.78 10.92
N ALA A 157 0.65 9.07 9.84
CA ALA A 157 2.11 9.21 9.88
C ALA A 157 2.54 10.36 10.80
N ARG A 158 1.82 11.49 10.77
CA ARG A 158 2.08 12.64 11.66
C ARG A 158 1.84 12.31 13.13
N GLU A 159 0.84 11.48 13.42
CA GLU A 159 0.50 11.09 14.78
C GLU A 159 1.49 10.08 15.36
N THR A 160 1.99 9.17 14.54
CA THR A 160 2.71 7.97 15.01
C THR A 160 4.22 8.02 14.81
N LEU A 161 4.72 8.71 13.78
CA LEU A 161 6.14 8.71 13.46
C LEU A 161 7.02 9.31 14.57
N SER A 162 8.18 8.69 14.73
CA SER A 162 9.29 9.30 15.48
C SER A 162 9.82 10.53 14.73
N PRO A 163 10.37 11.55 15.43
CA PRO A 163 11.20 12.55 14.79
C PRO A 163 12.31 11.88 13.96
N GLY A 164 12.48 12.29 12.71
CA GLY A 164 13.39 11.63 11.77
C GLY A 164 12.81 10.43 11.04
N GLY A 165 11.60 9.98 11.40
CA GLY A 165 10.87 8.88 10.73
C GLY A 165 10.59 9.14 9.27
N ARG A 166 10.10 8.11 8.58
CA ARG A 166 9.91 8.10 7.14
C ARG A 166 8.46 7.76 6.77
N PHE A 167 8.02 8.28 5.64
CA PHE A 167 6.71 8.01 5.07
C PHE A 167 6.86 7.65 3.59
N LEU A 168 6.30 6.52 3.17
CA LEU A 168 6.28 6.05 1.79
C LEU A 168 4.83 5.84 1.35
N ALA A 169 4.37 6.58 0.35
CA ALA A 169 3.00 6.42 -0.12
C ALA A 169 2.89 6.40 -1.64
N LYS A 170 2.04 5.50 -2.14
CA LYS A 170 1.62 5.50 -3.53
C LYS A 170 0.68 6.67 -3.77
N VAL A 171 0.97 7.46 -4.81
CA VAL A 171 0.17 8.62 -5.24
C VAL A 171 -0.06 8.54 -6.74
N PHE A 172 -1.26 8.88 -7.17
CA PHE A 172 -1.57 8.99 -8.61
C PHE A 172 -1.37 10.44 -9.07
N GLN A 173 -0.62 10.61 -10.17
CA GLN A 173 -0.44 11.91 -10.80
C GLN A 173 -1.80 12.43 -11.32
N GLY A 174 -2.14 13.67 -10.97
CA GLY A 174 -3.40 14.31 -11.34
C GLY A 174 -3.74 15.46 -10.41
N GLU A 175 -5.02 15.79 -10.32
CA GLU A 175 -5.52 16.83 -9.41
C GLU A 175 -5.16 16.52 -7.96
N GLY A 176 -4.74 17.53 -7.19
CA GLY A 176 -4.30 17.39 -5.79
C GLY A 176 -2.83 16.99 -5.60
N PHE A 177 -2.15 16.44 -6.62
CA PHE A 177 -0.79 15.90 -6.51
C PHE A 177 0.24 16.93 -6.01
N ASP A 178 0.26 18.14 -6.60
CA ASP A 178 1.23 19.18 -6.23
C ASP A 178 0.92 19.78 -4.86
N ALA A 179 -0.36 19.90 -4.51
CA ALA A 179 -0.79 20.37 -3.19
C ALA A 179 -0.32 19.40 -2.10
N TYR A 180 -0.53 18.10 -2.32
CA TYR A 180 -0.08 17.06 -1.42
C TYR A 180 1.46 17.00 -1.28
N LEU A 181 2.20 17.14 -2.39
CA LEU A 181 3.65 17.23 -2.34
C LEU A 181 4.14 18.42 -1.51
N LYS A 182 3.46 19.57 -1.61
CA LYS A 182 3.77 20.76 -0.80
C LYS A 182 3.50 20.49 0.69
N GLU A 183 2.45 19.79 0.99
CA GLU A 183 2.07 19.41 2.36
C GLU A 183 3.10 18.46 2.98
N LEU A 184 3.55 17.43 2.25
CA LEU A 184 4.63 16.54 2.66
C LEU A 184 5.91 17.32 2.96
N ARG A 185 6.30 18.30 2.12
CA ARG A 185 7.47 19.15 2.35
C ARG A 185 7.34 20.04 3.59
N GLY A 186 6.12 20.30 4.04
CA GLY A 186 5.87 20.98 5.32
C GLY A 186 6.21 20.11 6.52
N SER A 187 5.95 18.82 6.45
CA SER A 187 6.12 17.87 7.58
C SER A 187 7.48 17.15 7.58
N PHE A 188 8.15 17.02 6.43
CA PHE A 188 9.40 16.27 6.29
C PHE A 188 10.54 17.13 5.77
N SER A 189 11.77 16.76 6.09
CA SER A 189 12.97 17.50 5.68
C SER A 189 13.32 17.25 4.21
N LYS A 190 12.98 16.08 3.67
CA LYS A 190 13.24 15.69 2.28
C LYS A 190 12.08 14.90 1.73
N VAL A 191 11.65 15.21 0.51
CA VAL A 191 10.62 14.44 -0.23
C VAL A 191 11.16 14.19 -1.63
N VAL A 192 11.15 12.91 -2.03
CA VAL A 192 11.56 12.48 -3.37
C VAL A 192 10.46 11.64 -4.01
N THR A 193 10.36 11.73 -5.33
CA THR A 193 9.45 10.88 -6.11
C THR A 193 10.22 9.66 -6.61
N ARG A 194 9.58 8.49 -6.51
CA ARG A 194 10.09 7.21 -6.99
C ARG A 194 9.09 6.57 -7.92
N LYS A 195 9.57 5.88 -8.93
CA LYS A 195 8.78 5.01 -9.79
C LYS A 195 9.57 3.70 -9.98
N PRO A 196 9.26 2.65 -9.22
CA PRO A 196 9.89 1.34 -9.37
C PRO A 196 9.64 0.78 -10.78
N ASP A 197 10.58 0.02 -11.32
CA ASP A 197 10.43 -0.65 -12.62
C ASP A 197 9.33 -1.71 -12.58
N ALA A 198 9.08 -2.29 -11.39
CA ALA A 198 7.95 -3.16 -11.13
C ALA A 198 6.58 -2.45 -11.23
N SER A 199 6.52 -1.12 -11.27
CA SER A 199 5.30 -0.38 -11.61
C SER A 199 5.00 -0.52 -13.09
N ARG A 200 3.70 -0.73 -13.44
CA ARG A 200 3.32 -0.78 -14.87
C ARG A 200 3.63 0.55 -15.55
N ALA A 201 4.30 0.50 -16.69
CA ALA A 201 4.73 1.71 -17.43
C ALA A 201 3.56 2.67 -17.74
N ARG A 202 2.36 2.15 -18.03
CA ARG A 202 1.15 2.93 -18.31
C ARG A 202 0.47 3.51 -17.07
N SER A 203 0.81 3.05 -15.86
CA SER A 203 0.21 3.55 -14.63
C SER A 203 0.72 4.96 -14.32
N ARG A 204 -0.21 5.83 -13.89
CA ARG A 204 0.10 7.16 -13.36
C ARG A 204 0.59 7.12 -11.91
N GLU A 205 0.73 5.92 -11.33
CA GLU A 205 1.23 5.75 -9.97
C GLU A 205 2.70 6.14 -9.87
N VAL A 206 3.02 6.83 -8.81
CA VAL A 206 4.38 7.08 -8.32
C VAL A 206 4.38 6.92 -6.81
N TYR A 207 5.55 6.87 -6.21
CA TYR A 207 5.69 6.83 -4.75
C TYR A 207 6.36 8.11 -4.28
N PHE A 208 5.78 8.76 -3.29
CA PHE A 208 6.48 9.78 -2.52
C PHE A 208 7.18 9.10 -1.35
N LEU A 209 8.49 9.26 -1.30
CA LEU A 209 9.30 8.96 -0.13
C LEU A 209 9.64 10.26 0.58
N ALA A 210 9.09 10.43 1.76
CA ALA A 210 9.32 11.56 2.65
C ALA A 210 10.18 11.10 3.83
N GLU A 211 11.30 11.78 4.05
CA GLU A 211 12.30 11.43 5.06
C GLU A 211 12.51 12.58 6.05
N GLY A 212 12.81 12.21 7.29
CA GLY A 212 13.11 13.18 8.32
C GLY A 212 11.87 13.94 8.79
N PHE A 213 10.90 13.20 9.35
CA PHE A 213 9.73 13.78 9.98
C PHE A 213 10.14 14.79 11.07
N ARG A 214 9.52 15.96 11.08
CA ARG A 214 9.95 17.08 11.95
C ARG A 214 9.34 17.05 13.36
N GLY A 215 8.27 16.23 13.56
CA GLY A 215 7.53 16.19 14.82
C GLY A 215 6.41 17.20 14.87
#